data_4f4053ce2c9198558f1cd5b7d69146c3
#
_entry.id   4f4053ce2c9198558f1cd5b7d69146c3
#
_cell.length_a   1.000
_cell.length_b   1.000
_cell.length_c   1.000
_cell.angle_alpha   90.00
_cell.angle_beta   90.00
_cell.angle_gamma   90.00
#
_symmetry.space_group_name_H-M   'P 1'
#
loop_
_entity.id
_entity.type
_entity.pdbx_description
1 polymer ?
#
loop_
_entity_poly.entity_id
_entity_poly.type
_entity_poly.pdbx_seq_one_letter_code
_entity_poly.pdbx_strand_id
1 'polypeptide(L)'
;MKKSGHRIGIALVLLFVGATVCASENLTRYVDPFIGTDGTGHTFPGAAVPFGMVAPSPDNADSGWSYSSGYQYRDEKILGFSNTHISGAGINELGDVQLQPASGKNWTVASRDFSSRYDKTSERATPGFYGVRLSDNRVAVELTTSHRVAFQRYRFDQQSSAQVLADFQHGLKFIHDDRVLQSDIAINAANTEISGTVHTQGWVTRQYSFVLRFDQPFSALRLPVRAGEKAPRYVLNFKPGAGRTLEARIAFSTVDVAGARRNLAVVDGKNFAQVQAEAEAQWQNLLARARIEAPVRQKRIFYTALYHAFIHPSDIADVDGRVRGPDGKVLQAPGGVYYSTLSLWDTFRTLHSFYLLAHPELQRDVVRSL
;
A
#
# COMPACT_ATOMS: atom_id res chain seq x y z
N MET A 1 82.66 -20.75 36.07
CA MET A 1 81.63 -19.70 36.28
C MET A 1 80.57 -19.85 35.20
N LYS A 2 79.41 -20.46 35.48
CA LYS A 2 78.32 -20.64 34.56
C LYS A 2 77.25 -19.54 34.88
N LYS A 3 76.93 -18.67 33.90
CA LYS A 3 75.85 -17.68 33.99
C LYS A 3 74.57 -18.35 33.54
N SER A 4 73.61 -18.46 34.43
CA SER A 4 72.22 -18.86 34.20
C SER A 4 71.45 -17.66 33.74
N GLY A 5 70.91 -17.70 32.50
CA GLY A 5 70.04 -16.70 31.95
C GLY A 5 68.56 -17.12 32.15
N HIS A 6 67.83 -16.40 32.98
CA HIS A 6 66.37 -16.56 33.13
C HIS A 6 65.63 -15.86 31.95
N ARG A 7 64.93 -16.64 31.16
CA ARG A 7 63.97 -16.10 30.15
C ARG A 7 62.60 -15.95 30.84
N ILE A 8 62.15 -14.71 30.99
CA ILE A 8 60.82 -14.39 31.43
C ILE A 8 59.91 -14.44 30.17
N GLY A 9 59.05 -15.46 30.12
CA GLY A 9 58.02 -15.56 29.11
C GLY A 9 56.81 -14.69 29.50
N ILE A 10 56.54 -13.64 28.75
CA ILE A 10 55.32 -12.84 28.89
C ILE A 10 54.23 -13.57 28.12
N ALA A 11 53.26 -14.15 28.85
CA ALA A 11 52.02 -14.70 28.29
C ALA A 11 51.03 -13.56 28.03
N LEU A 12 50.79 -13.26 26.75
CA LEU A 12 49.80 -12.29 26.32
C LEU A 12 48.43 -12.97 26.41
N VAL A 13 47.62 -12.66 27.41
CA VAL A 13 46.22 -13.10 27.55
C VAL A 13 45.37 -12.17 26.71
N LEU A 14 44.98 -12.61 25.51
CA LEU A 14 43.99 -11.97 24.65
C LEU A 14 42.60 -12.22 25.24
N LEU A 15 42.06 -11.24 25.98
CA LEU A 15 40.64 -11.18 26.37
C LEU A 15 39.81 -10.90 25.11
N PHE A 16 39.22 -11.95 24.53
CA PHE A 16 38.11 -11.79 23.58
C PHE A 16 36.87 -11.26 24.33
N VAL A 17 36.65 -9.95 24.31
CA VAL A 17 35.37 -9.37 24.67
C VAL A 17 34.43 -9.68 23.50
N GLY A 18 33.71 -10.79 23.63
CA GLY A 18 32.60 -11.11 22.72
C GLY A 18 31.53 -10.02 22.87
N ALA A 19 31.49 -9.08 21.95
CA ALA A 19 30.33 -8.19 21.82
C ALA A 19 29.12 -9.07 21.45
N THR A 20 28.32 -9.43 22.43
CA THR A 20 26.97 -9.96 22.19
C THR A 20 26.21 -8.87 21.43
N VAL A 21 26.11 -9.02 20.13
CA VAL A 21 25.15 -8.25 19.31
C VAL A 21 23.79 -8.68 19.81
N CYS A 22 23.23 -7.92 20.74
CA CYS A 22 21.85 -8.09 21.16
C CYS A 22 21.01 -7.80 19.91
N ALA A 23 20.46 -8.82 19.28
CA ALA A 23 19.55 -8.64 18.16
C ALA A 23 18.43 -7.68 18.62
N SER A 24 18.26 -6.57 17.92
CA SER A 24 17.24 -5.59 18.30
C SER A 24 15.87 -6.27 18.26
N GLU A 25 15.06 -6.05 19.29
CA GLU A 25 13.71 -6.60 19.36
C GLU A 25 12.92 -6.23 18.09
N ASN A 26 12.29 -7.22 17.45
CA ASN A 26 11.38 -6.97 16.35
C ASN A 26 10.07 -6.37 16.89
N LEU A 27 9.88 -5.06 16.68
CA LEU A 27 8.74 -4.30 17.18
C LEU A 27 7.52 -4.42 16.27
N THR A 28 7.71 -4.73 14.97
CA THR A 28 6.61 -4.92 14.02
C THR A 28 5.68 -6.05 14.44
N ARG A 29 6.17 -7.06 15.19
CA ARG A 29 5.36 -8.16 15.72
C ARG A 29 4.25 -7.73 16.71
N TYR A 30 4.36 -6.53 17.27
CA TYR A 30 3.35 -5.98 18.17
C TYR A 30 2.28 -5.18 17.46
N VAL A 31 2.48 -4.82 16.21
CA VAL A 31 1.48 -4.09 15.42
C VAL A 31 0.41 -5.05 14.96
N ASP A 32 -0.83 -4.67 15.20
CA ASP A 32 -2.02 -5.38 14.73
C ASP A 32 -2.85 -4.46 13.83
N PRO A 33 -2.67 -4.51 12.49
CA PRO A 33 -3.36 -3.62 11.57
C PRO A 33 -4.88 -3.79 11.55
N PHE A 34 -5.43 -4.86 12.16
CA PHE A 34 -6.89 -5.02 12.26
C PHE A 34 -7.52 -4.15 13.37
N ILE A 35 -6.74 -3.64 14.32
CA ILE A 35 -7.27 -2.71 15.33
C ILE A 35 -7.77 -1.44 14.63
N GLY A 36 -9.05 -1.09 14.86
CA GLY A 36 -9.70 0.09 14.27
C GLY A 36 -10.35 -0.16 12.91
N THR A 37 -10.33 -1.39 12.39
CA THR A 37 -10.92 -1.70 11.07
C THR A 37 -12.40 -2.08 11.13
N ASP A 38 -13.05 -1.89 12.27
CA ASP A 38 -14.50 -2.13 12.42
C ASP A 38 -15.21 -0.91 13.01
N GLY A 39 -16.51 -0.82 12.78
CA GLY A 39 -17.34 0.26 13.27
C GLY A 39 -16.96 1.61 12.67
N THR A 40 -16.50 2.52 13.52
CA THR A 40 -16.14 3.90 13.15
C THR A 40 -14.63 4.18 13.32
N GLY A 41 -13.80 3.15 13.32
CA GLY A 41 -12.35 3.33 13.43
C GLY A 41 -11.69 3.85 12.17
N HIS A 42 -12.31 3.62 11.01
CA HIS A 42 -11.89 4.13 9.69
C HIS A 42 -10.44 3.81 9.33
N THR A 43 -9.95 2.63 9.74
CA THR A 43 -8.63 2.14 9.36
C THR A 43 -8.74 0.96 8.40
N PHE A 44 -7.65 0.61 7.73
CA PHE A 44 -7.60 -0.51 6.81
C PHE A 44 -6.44 -1.47 7.16
N PRO A 45 -6.57 -2.78 6.87
CA PRO A 45 -5.55 -3.78 7.20
C PRO A 45 -4.48 -3.94 6.13
N GLY A 46 -4.59 -3.22 5.01
CA GLY A 46 -3.74 -3.38 3.84
C GLY A 46 -2.28 -3.04 4.07
N ALA A 47 -1.46 -3.32 3.06
CA ALA A 47 -0.04 -3.04 3.12
C ALA A 47 0.24 -1.53 3.00
N ALA A 48 1.01 -0.97 3.92
CA ALA A 48 1.46 0.41 3.89
C ALA A 48 2.93 0.51 4.31
N VAL A 49 3.63 1.53 3.83
CA VAL A 49 4.90 1.99 4.40
C VAL A 49 4.68 3.36 5.06
N PRO A 50 5.57 3.81 5.96
CA PRO A 50 5.43 5.13 6.56
C PRO A 50 5.28 6.22 5.48
N PHE A 51 4.20 7.01 5.56
CA PHE A 51 3.92 8.14 4.66
C PHE A 51 3.88 7.78 3.16
N GLY A 52 3.59 6.52 2.83
CA GLY A 52 3.56 6.06 1.43
C GLY A 52 2.49 6.76 0.59
N MET A 53 2.80 7.01 -0.69
CA MET A 53 1.83 7.49 -1.68
C MET A 53 0.74 6.44 -1.93
N VAL A 54 1.06 5.17 -1.79
CA VAL A 54 0.18 4.03 -2.07
C VAL A 54 0.03 3.14 -0.83
N ALA A 55 -1.16 2.58 -0.69
CA ALA A 55 -1.53 1.66 0.37
C ALA A 55 -2.56 0.65 -0.18
N PRO A 56 -2.11 -0.44 -0.82
CA PRO A 56 -3.01 -1.46 -1.34
C PRO A 56 -3.74 -2.18 -0.21
N SER A 57 -5.07 -2.27 -0.31
CA SER A 57 -5.93 -2.87 0.71
C SER A 57 -7.18 -3.49 0.08
N PRO A 58 -7.84 -4.46 0.74
CA PRO A 58 -9.15 -4.91 0.34
C PRO A 58 -10.21 -3.83 0.57
N ASP A 59 -11.20 -3.79 -0.34
CA ASP A 59 -12.44 -3.03 -0.19
C ASP A 59 -13.62 -3.99 -0.02
N ASN A 60 -14.42 -3.80 1.03
CA ASN A 60 -15.68 -4.54 1.22
C ASN A 60 -16.87 -3.80 0.60
N ALA A 61 -16.84 -2.46 0.59
CA ALA A 61 -17.79 -1.60 -0.10
C ALA A 61 -17.09 -0.37 -0.67
N ASP A 62 -17.75 0.31 -1.62
CA ASP A 62 -17.25 1.51 -2.28
C ASP A 62 -17.96 2.80 -1.80
N SER A 63 -18.94 2.67 -0.91
CA SER A 63 -19.76 3.80 -0.47
C SER A 63 -20.25 3.64 0.97
N GLY A 64 -20.60 4.78 1.59
CA GLY A 64 -21.07 4.87 2.96
C GLY A 64 -19.95 5.25 3.94
N TRP A 65 -20.35 6.03 4.97
CA TRP A 65 -19.39 6.60 5.93
C TRP A 65 -18.54 5.55 6.66
N SER A 66 -19.13 4.41 7.04
CA SER A 66 -18.40 3.33 7.70
C SER A 66 -17.31 2.70 6.81
N TYR A 67 -17.38 2.91 5.49
CA TYR A 67 -16.42 2.39 4.51
C TYR A 67 -15.48 3.48 3.97
N SER A 68 -15.23 4.54 4.73
CA SER A 68 -14.33 5.60 4.30
C SER A 68 -12.90 5.12 4.03
N SER A 69 -12.46 4.03 4.66
CA SER A 69 -11.20 3.34 4.37
C SER A 69 -11.38 2.01 3.59
N GLY A 70 -12.55 1.78 2.99
CA GLY A 70 -12.85 0.63 2.12
C GLY A 70 -13.18 -0.67 2.86
N TYR A 71 -12.63 -0.90 4.04
CA TYR A 71 -12.69 -2.18 4.74
C TYR A 71 -13.46 -2.11 6.06
N GLN A 72 -14.23 -3.19 6.35
CA GLN A 72 -14.83 -3.44 7.66
C GLN A 72 -14.55 -4.89 8.09
N TYR A 73 -14.00 -5.08 9.29
CA TYR A 73 -13.60 -6.40 9.80
C TYR A 73 -14.72 -7.42 9.85
N ARG A 74 -15.96 -7.00 10.11
CA ARG A 74 -17.14 -7.86 10.21
C ARG A 74 -17.65 -8.38 8.87
N ASP A 75 -17.22 -7.79 7.75
CA ASP A 75 -17.75 -8.15 6.44
C ASP A 75 -17.16 -9.46 5.92
N GLU A 76 -17.95 -10.14 5.07
CA GLU A 76 -17.64 -11.46 4.55
C GLU A 76 -17.27 -11.48 3.07
N LYS A 77 -17.34 -10.32 2.39
CA LYS A 77 -17.04 -10.18 0.96
C LYS A 77 -16.01 -9.08 0.71
N ILE A 78 -15.17 -9.32 -0.28
CA ILE A 78 -14.24 -8.34 -0.84
C ILE A 78 -14.69 -8.04 -2.27
N LEU A 79 -14.85 -6.75 -2.58
CA LEU A 79 -15.14 -6.25 -3.94
C LEU A 79 -13.91 -6.33 -4.83
N GLY A 80 -12.75 -6.05 -4.26
CA GLY A 80 -11.46 -6.02 -4.92
C GLY A 80 -10.41 -5.38 -4.01
N PHE A 81 -9.25 -5.13 -4.60
CA PHE A 81 -8.09 -4.54 -3.91
C PHE A 81 -7.72 -3.25 -4.63
N SER A 82 -8.07 -2.11 -4.05
CA SER A 82 -7.63 -0.81 -4.55
C SER A 82 -6.27 -0.41 -3.96
N ASN A 83 -5.61 0.61 -4.50
CA ASN A 83 -4.20 0.85 -4.23
C ASN A 83 -3.91 2.11 -3.43
N THR A 84 -4.95 2.86 -3.08
CA THR A 84 -4.82 4.10 -2.30
C THR A 84 -5.93 4.16 -1.26
N HIS A 85 -5.60 4.47 0.00
CA HIS A 85 -6.55 4.52 1.10
C HIS A 85 -6.19 5.63 2.08
N ILE A 86 -7.18 6.16 2.80
CA ILE A 86 -6.98 7.03 3.97
C ILE A 86 -7.24 6.21 5.24
N SER A 87 -6.42 6.39 6.27
CA SER A 87 -6.56 5.76 7.58
C SER A 87 -6.93 6.76 8.64
N GLY A 88 -7.94 6.43 9.45
CA GLY A 88 -8.31 7.20 10.64
C GLY A 88 -9.16 8.45 10.38
N ALA A 89 -9.56 8.72 9.15
CA ALA A 89 -10.44 9.84 8.80
C ALA A 89 -11.80 9.34 8.30
N GLY A 90 -12.88 9.95 8.77
CA GLY A 90 -14.26 9.65 8.34
C GLY A 90 -14.63 10.29 7.01
N ILE A 91 -13.68 10.34 6.07
CA ILE A 91 -13.82 10.96 4.74
C ILE A 91 -13.62 9.89 3.68
N ASN A 92 -14.65 9.68 2.85
CA ASN A 92 -14.55 8.77 1.72
C ASN A 92 -13.77 9.44 0.59
N GLU A 93 -12.55 9.01 0.40
CA GLU A 93 -11.62 9.53 -0.60
C GLU A 93 -10.68 8.39 -1.04
N LEU A 94 -10.00 8.55 -2.18
CA LEU A 94 -9.07 7.53 -2.69
C LEU A 94 -9.77 6.24 -3.17
N GLY A 95 -9.18 5.07 -3.02
CA GLY A 95 -9.69 3.80 -3.57
C GLY A 95 -9.39 3.64 -5.06
N ASP A 96 -8.25 4.14 -5.53
CA ASP A 96 -7.94 4.21 -6.95
C ASP A 96 -7.42 2.90 -7.51
N VAL A 97 -7.81 2.60 -8.75
CA VAL A 97 -7.37 1.43 -9.53
C VAL A 97 -7.60 0.13 -8.77
N GLN A 98 -8.84 -0.37 -8.78
CA GLN A 98 -9.17 -1.62 -8.10
C GLN A 98 -8.88 -2.83 -9.00
N LEU A 99 -8.28 -3.86 -8.43
CA LEU A 99 -8.07 -5.16 -9.07
C LEU A 99 -8.80 -6.25 -8.30
N GLN A 100 -9.49 -7.16 -9.02
CA GLN A 100 -10.12 -8.32 -8.43
C GLN A 100 -9.75 -9.57 -9.21
N PRO A 101 -8.92 -10.48 -8.66
CA PRO A 101 -8.53 -11.71 -9.34
C PRO A 101 -9.58 -12.82 -9.20
N ALA A 102 -9.63 -13.72 -10.18
CA ALA A 102 -10.42 -14.93 -10.11
C ALA A 102 -9.80 -16.10 -10.86
N SER A 103 -10.05 -17.31 -10.38
CA SER A 103 -9.67 -18.59 -10.97
C SER A 103 -10.91 -19.44 -11.24
N GLY A 104 -11.00 -20.00 -12.43
CA GLY A 104 -12.13 -20.86 -12.80
C GLY A 104 -13.45 -20.13 -13.02
N LYS A 105 -13.45 -18.82 -13.01
CA LYS A 105 -14.58 -18.00 -13.45
C LYS A 105 -14.54 -17.82 -14.96
N ASN A 106 -15.67 -17.52 -15.54
CA ASN A 106 -15.78 -17.12 -16.95
C ASN A 106 -16.49 -15.77 -17.01
N TRP A 107 -15.81 -14.73 -16.57
CA TRP A 107 -16.34 -13.38 -16.62
C TRP A 107 -16.43 -12.88 -18.05
N THR A 108 -17.60 -12.39 -18.38
CA THR A 108 -17.97 -11.92 -19.72
C THR A 108 -18.54 -10.49 -19.63
N VAL A 109 -18.91 -9.93 -20.76
CA VAL A 109 -19.62 -8.63 -20.83
C VAL A 109 -20.97 -8.64 -20.09
N ALA A 110 -21.54 -9.81 -19.82
CA ALA A 110 -22.77 -9.98 -19.06
C ALA A 110 -22.54 -10.06 -17.54
N SER A 111 -21.32 -10.26 -17.09
CA SER A 111 -21.00 -10.34 -15.65
C SER A 111 -21.30 -9.03 -14.94
N ARG A 112 -21.84 -9.12 -13.73
CA ARG A 112 -22.26 -7.95 -12.94
C ARG A 112 -21.66 -7.94 -11.53
N ASP A 113 -21.41 -9.12 -10.94
CA ASP A 113 -20.78 -9.27 -9.63
C ASP A 113 -19.41 -9.93 -9.79
N PHE A 114 -18.38 -9.25 -9.35
CA PHE A 114 -16.99 -9.68 -9.37
C PHE A 114 -16.46 -9.92 -7.95
N SER A 115 -17.26 -9.61 -6.93
CA SER A 115 -16.89 -9.78 -5.53
C SER A 115 -16.65 -11.24 -5.18
N SER A 116 -15.98 -11.47 -4.07
CA SER A 116 -15.77 -12.80 -3.53
C SER A 116 -15.96 -12.81 -2.02
N ARG A 117 -16.61 -13.84 -1.51
CA ARG A 117 -16.42 -14.19 -0.11
C ARG A 117 -14.99 -14.62 0.11
N TYR A 118 -14.51 -14.48 1.33
CA TYR A 118 -13.15 -14.84 1.68
C TYR A 118 -13.10 -15.65 2.97
N ASP A 119 -12.02 -16.39 3.14
CA ASP A 119 -11.76 -17.13 4.36
C ASP A 119 -11.13 -16.21 5.39
N LYS A 120 -11.92 -15.77 6.37
CA LYS A 120 -11.51 -14.87 7.45
C LYS A 120 -10.32 -15.43 8.24
N THR A 121 -10.22 -16.73 8.37
CA THR A 121 -9.11 -17.40 9.08
C THR A 121 -7.80 -17.37 8.30
N SER A 122 -7.87 -17.10 6.99
CA SER A 122 -6.70 -16.94 6.13
C SER A 122 -6.16 -15.52 6.11
N GLU A 123 -6.92 -14.55 6.66
CA GLU A 123 -6.51 -13.14 6.66
C GLU A 123 -5.28 -12.92 7.54
N ARG A 124 -4.30 -12.23 7.00
CA ARG A 124 -3.07 -11.87 7.70
C ARG A 124 -2.70 -10.45 7.34
N ALA A 125 -2.40 -9.65 8.35
CA ALA A 125 -1.89 -8.28 8.17
C ALA A 125 -0.71 -8.04 9.11
N THR A 126 0.35 -7.48 8.56
CA THR A 126 1.51 -6.99 9.29
C THR A 126 1.99 -5.69 8.65
N PRO A 127 2.80 -4.86 9.31
CA PRO A 127 3.35 -3.67 8.69
C PRO A 127 4.02 -3.97 7.34
N GLY A 128 3.48 -3.41 6.26
CA GLY A 128 3.96 -3.63 4.89
C GLY A 128 3.44 -4.87 4.17
N PHE A 129 2.53 -5.63 4.77
CA PHE A 129 1.99 -6.85 4.16
C PHE A 129 0.52 -7.09 4.51
N TYR A 130 -0.24 -7.58 3.54
CA TYR A 130 -1.57 -8.15 3.73
C TYR A 130 -1.73 -9.41 2.87
N GLY A 131 -2.45 -10.40 3.36
CA GLY A 131 -2.76 -11.62 2.61
C GLY A 131 -4.12 -12.18 2.98
N VAL A 132 -4.82 -12.76 1.98
CA VAL A 132 -6.14 -13.38 2.15
C VAL A 132 -6.41 -14.43 1.08
N ARG A 133 -7.30 -15.39 1.36
CA ARG A 133 -7.81 -16.34 0.39
C ARG A 133 -9.26 -16.04 0.01
N LEU A 134 -9.48 -15.72 -1.27
CA LEU A 134 -10.81 -15.52 -1.85
C LEU A 134 -11.47 -16.90 -2.11
N SER A 135 -12.57 -17.17 -1.43
CA SER A 135 -13.23 -18.49 -1.45
C SER A 135 -13.96 -18.72 -2.76
N ASP A 136 -14.79 -17.77 -3.21
CA ASP A 136 -15.58 -17.91 -4.44
C ASP A 136 -14.72 -17.75 -5.69
N ASN A 137 -13.72 -16.89 -5.65
CA ASN A 137 -12.81 -16.61 -6.76
C ASN A 137 -11.60 -17.57 -6.78
N ARG A 138 -11.37 -18.36 -5.73
CA ARG A 138 -10.33 -19.41 -5.65
C ARG A 138 -8.92 -18.89 -5.94
N VAL A 139 -8.57 -17.77 -5.31
CA VAL A 139 -7.26 -17.12 -5.44
C VAL A 139 -6.75 -16.74 -4.07
N ALA A 140 -5.48 -17.04 -3.78
CA ALA A 140 -4.80 -16.40 -2.68
C ALA A 140 -4.19 -15.07 -3.18
N VAL A 141 -4.46 -13.99 -2.45
CA VAL A 141 -4.00 -12.64 -2.73
C VAL A 141 -3.01 -12.22 -1.68
N GLU A 142 -1.89 -11.67 -2.09
CA GLU A 142 -0.88 -11.08 -1.21
C GLU A 142 -0.55 -9.67 -1.72
N LEU A 143 -0.50 -8.71 -0.79
CA LEU A 143 -0.21 -7.31 -1.06
C LEU A 143 1.03 -6.89 -0.30
N THR A 144 1.89 -6.12 -0.95
CA THR A 144 2.99 -5.36 -0.32
C THR A 144 3.19 -4.05 -1.08
N THR A 145 4.03 -3.18 -0.56
CA THR A 145 4.22 -1.87 -1.17
C THR A 145 5.61 -1.30 -0.90
N SER A 146 6.11 -0.52 -1.85
CA SER A 146 7.12 0.50 -1.62
C SER A 146 6.43 1.86 -1.43
N HIS A 147 7.20 2.94 -1.35
CA HIS A 147 6.64 4.27 -1.13
C HIS A 147 5.65 4.72 -2.24
N ARG A 148 5.90 4.35 -3.52
CA ARG A 148 5.14 4.81 -4.69
C ARG A 148 4.59 3.69 -5.56
N VAL A 149 4.88 2.42 -5.22
CA VAL A 149 4.50 1.27 -6.03
C VAL A 149 3.84 0.21 -5.17
N ALA A 150 2.60 -0.10 -5.46
CA ALA A 150 1.89 -1.23 -4.87
C ALA A 150 2.19 -2.51 -5.64
N PHE A 151 2.34 -3.60 -4.93
CA PHE A 151 2.52 -4.94 -5.45
C PHE A 151 1.34 -5.80 -5.03
N GLN A 152 0.71 -6.46 -6.00
CA GLN A 152 -0.34 -7.44 -5.77
C GLN A 152 0.09 -8.74 -6.40
N ARG A 153 0.17 -9.81 -5.62
CA ARG A 153 0.51 -11.15 -6.09
C ARG A 153 -0.68 -12.09 -5.91
N TYR A 154 -1.00 -12.81 -6.98
CA TYR A 154 -2.13 -13.72 -7.05
C TYR A 154 -1.65 -15.15 -7.28
N ARG A 155 -2.12 -16.10 -6.46
CA ARG A 155 -1.91 -17.53 -6.66
C ARG A 155 -3.24 -18.19 -6.98
N PHE A 156 -3.38 -18.64 -8.21
CA PHE A 156 -4.60 -19.23 -8.74
C PHE A 156 -4.66 -20.73 -8.46
N ASP A 157 -5.82 -21.24 -8.04
CA ASP A 157 -6.02 -22.68 -7.81
C ASP A 157 -5.99 -23.47 -9.12
N GLN A 158 -6.49 -22.88 -10.22
CA GLN A 158 -6.55 -23.51 -11.54
C GLN A 158 -5.75 -22.73 -12.56
N GLN A 159 -4.96 -23.43 -13.36
CA GLN A 159 -4.15 -22.81 -14.42
C GLN A 159 -4.98 -22.38 -15.64
N SER A 160 -6.16 -23.00 -15.87
CA SER A 160 -6.89 -22.88 -17.14
C SER A 160 -7.66 -21.56 -17.31
N SER A 161 -7.87 -20.78 -16.24
CA SER A 161 -8.60 -19.52 -16.35
C SER A 161 -8.21 -18.57 -15.20
N ALA A 162 -7.15 -17.83 -15.40
CA ALA A 162 -6.78 -16.73 -14.54
C ALA A 162 -7.36 -15.44 -15.14
N GLN A 163 -8.22 -14.78 -14.40
CA GLN A 163 -8.82 -13.51 -14.77
C GLN A 163 -8.55 -12.47 -13.70
N VAL A 164 -8.38 -11.21 -14.12
CA VAL A 164 -8.33 -10.05 -13.21
C VAL A 164 -9.28 -9.00 -13.76
N LEU A 165 -10.28 -8.60 -12.97
CA LEU A 165 -10.99 -7.35 -13.23
C LEU A 165 -10.05 -6.19 -12.91
N ALA A 166 -9.85 -5.28 -13.85
CA ALA A 166 -9.24 -3.98 -13.62
C ALA A 166 -10.34 -2.91 -13.72
N ASP A 167 -10.67 -2.31 -12.59
CA ASP A 167 -11.73 -1.30 -12.47
C ASP A 167 -11.11 0.08 -12.22
N PHE A 168 -11.18 0.93 -13.24
CA PHE A 168 -10.69 2.30 -13.18
C PHE A 168 -11.80 3.30 -12.82
N GLN A 169 -13.05 2.84 -12.74
CA GLN A 169 -14.20 3.64 -12.27
C GLN A 169 -14.31 3.59 -10.74
N HIS A 170 -13.70 2.58 -10.11
CA HIS A 170 -13.75 2.40 -8.66
C HIS A 170 -13.19 3.61 -7.91
N GLY A 171 -13.72 3.85 -6.74
CA GLY A 171 -13.28 4.82 -5.75
C GLY A 171 -14.20 4.84 -4.56
N LEU A 172 -13.68 5.18 -3.39
CA LEU A 172 -14.46 5.26 -2.17
C LEU A 172 -15.30 6.53 -2.18
N LYS A 173 -16.62 6.40 -2.08
CA LYS A 173 -17.61 7.47 -2.25
C LYS A 173 -18.36 7.71 -0.94
N PHE A 174 -18.67 8.96 -0.66
CA PHE A 174 -19.46 9.27 0.52
C PHE A 174 -20.92 8.86 0.34
N ILE A 175 -21.58 9.33 -0.71
CA ILE A 175 -22.95 8.99 -1.12
C ILE A 175 -22.95 9.11 -2.64
N HIS A 176 -23.45 8.23 -3.41
CA HIS A 176 -23.86 8.26 -4.83
C HIS A 176 -23.05 9.13 -5.83
N ASP A 177 -21.89 9.64 -5.48
CA ASP A 177 -21.13 10.53 -6.34
C ASP A 177 -20.43 9.74 -7.45
N ASP A 178 -20.64 10.15 -8.70
CA ASP A 178 -19.81 9.72 -9.83
C ASP A 178 -18.41 10.30 -9.64
N ARG A 179 -17.58 9.54 -8.94
CA ARG A 179 -16.27 10.03 -8.52
C ARG A 179 -15.34 10.34 -9.69
N VAL A 180 -15.40 9.57 -10.76
CA VAL A 180 -14.55 9.79 -11.94
C VAL A 180 -15.22 10.80 -12.85
N LEU A 181 -14.55 11.94 -13.07
CA LEU A 181 -15.00 13.01 -13.98
C LEU A 181 -14.55 12.76 -15.41
N GLN A 182 -13.33 12.26 -15.59
CA GLN A 182 -12.70 12.00 -16.88
C GLN A 182 -11.58 10.98 -16.72
N SER A 183 -11.36 10.19 -17.76
CA SER A 183 -10.20 9.30 -17.83
C SER A 183 -9.64 9.21 -19.25
N ASP A 184 -8.33 9.03 -19.34
CA ASP A 184 -7.60 8.68 -20.55
C ASP A 184 -6.72 7.46 -20.22
N ILE A 185 -7.10 6.29 -20.75
CA ILE A 185 -6.50 5.00 -20.37
C ILE A 185 -6.15 4.21 -21.62
N ALA A 186 -4.91 3.75 -21.70
CA ALA A 186 -4.37 3.00 -22.81
C ALA A 186 -3.73 1.69 -22.37
N ILE A 187 -3.80 0.69 -23.22
CA ILE A 187 -3.10 -0.60 -23.11
C ILE A 187 -1.92 -0.56 -24.07
N ASN A 188 -0.74 -0.99 -23.63
CA ASN A 188 0.45 -1.04 -24.48
C ASN A 188 0.35 -2.16 -25.54
N ALA A 189 1.14 -2.06 -26.62
CA ALA A 189 1.12 -3.02 -27.71
C ALA A 189 1.49 -4.45 -27.31
N ALA A 190 2.29 -4.63 -26.25
CA ALA A 190 2.65 -5.93 -25.71
C ALA A 190 1.56 -6.55 -24.82
N ASN A 191 0.50 -5.81 -24.51
CA ASN A 191 -0.56 -6.22 -23.59
C ASN A 191 -0.05 -6.67 -22.21
N THR A 192 0.97 -5.99 -21.70
CA THR A 192 1.52 -6.23 -20.36
C THR A 192 1.31 -5.04 -19.42
N GLU A 193 0.89 -3.89 -19.95
CA GLU A 193 0.77 -2.65 -19.21
C GLU A 193 -0.51 -1.89 -19.61
N ILE A 194 -1.18 -1.34 -18.58
CA ILE A 194 -2.25 -0.36 -18.70
C ILE A 194 -1.76 0.91 -18.02
N SER A 195 -1.87 2.04 -18.70
CA SER A 195 -1.49 3.32 -18.12
C SER A 195 -2.51 4.39 -18.46
N GLY A 196 -2.58 5.43 -17.66
CA GLY A 196 -3.54 6.49 -17.92
C GLY A 196 -3.53 7.59 -16.87
N THR A 197 -4.41 8.56 -17.13
CA THR A 197 -4.70 9.67 -16.22
C THR A 197 -6.19 9.67 -15.91
N VAL A 198 -6.52 9.88 -14.65
CA VAL A 198 -7.89 9.93 -14.16
C VAL A 198 -8.09 11.21 -13.36
N HIS A 199 -9.19 11.90 -13.65
CA HIS A 199 -9.66 13.03 -12.88
C HIS A 199 -10.81 12.59 -12.01
N THR A 200 -10.73 12.85 -10.71
CA THR A 200 -11.74 12.44 -9.74
C THR A 200 -12.22 13.62 -8.94
N GLN A 201 -13.45 13.53 -8.46
CA GLN A 201 -14.03 14.42 -7.49
C GLN A 201 -14.52 13.61 -6.30
N GLY A 202 -14.05 13.95 -5.14
CA GLY A 202 -14.53 13.49 -3.85
C GLY A 202 -14.66 14.70 -2.96
N TRP A 203 -14.07 14.68 -1.78
CA TRP A 203 -13.90 15.86 -0.93
C TRP A 203 -13.09 16.96 -1.64
N VAL A 204 -12.10 16.56 -2.40
CA VAL A 204 -11.33 17.43 -3.29
C VAL A 204 -11.37 16.92 -4.72
N THR A 205 -11.22 17.85 -5.68
CA THR A 205 -10.98 17.49 -7.08
C THR A 205 -9.48 17.24 -7.26
N ARG A 206 -9.13 16.09 -7.79
CA ARG A 206 -7.72 15.72 -8.01
C ARG A 206 -7.52 14.99 -9.34
N GLN A 207 -6.29 15.03 -9.81
CA GLN A 207 -5.81 14.23 -10.92
C GLN A 207 -4.75 13.26 -10.41
N TYR A 208 -4.79 12.03 -10.89
CA TYR A 208 -3.69 11.10 -10.77
C TYR A 208 -3.41 10.41 -12.10
N SER A 209 -2.16 10.06 -12.31
CA SER A 209 -1.72 9.20 -13.39
C SER A 209 -1.16 7.92 -12.83
N PHE A 210 -1.28 6.83 -13.56
CA PHE A 210 -0.81 5.52 -13.09
C PHE A 210 -0.18 4.70 -14.22
N VAL A 211 0.62 3.72 -13.80
CA VAL A 211 1.11 2.62 -14.62
C VAL A 211 0.86 1.32 -13.87
N LEU A 212 0.00 0.47 -14.43
CA LEU A 212 -0.27 -0.89 -13.97
C LEU A 212 0.46 -1.85 -14.91
N ARG A 213 1.42 -2.61 -14.41
CA ARG A 213 2.21 -3.58 -15.15
C ARG A 213 2.03 -4.97 -14.57
N PHE A 214 1.82 -5.95 -15.45
CA PHE A 214 1.82 -7.37 -15.11
C PHE A 214 3.11 -8.04 -15.58
N ASP A 215 3.52 -9.08 -14.89
CA ASP A 215 4.66 -9.92 -15.25
C ASP A 215 4.38 -10.86 -16.43
N GLN A 216 3.13 -10.91 -16.90
CA GLN A 216 2.67 -11.74 -18.01
C GLN A 216 1.73 -10.94 -18.95
N PRO A 217 1.70 -11.28 -20.24
CA PRO A 217 0.75 -10.66 -21.16
C PRO A 217 -0.68 -11.16 -20.91
N PHE A 218 -1.65 -10.31 -21.25
CA PHE A 218 -3.07 -10.56 -21.10
C PHE A 218 -3.83 -10.32 -22.41
N SER A 219 -5.04 -10.87 -22.53
CA SER A 219 -6.04 -10.37 -23.44
C SER A 219 -7.10 -9.60 -22.66
N ALA A 220 -7.48 -8.41 -23.15
CA ALA A 220 -8.41 -7.52 -22.48
C ALA A 220 -9.81 -7.60 -23.09
N LEU A 221 -10.81 -7.83 -22.27
CA LEU A 221 -12.22 -7.71 -22.60
C LEU A 221 -12.75 -6.44 -21.93
N ARG A 222 -13.06 -5.42 -22.72
CA ARG A 222 -13.67 -4.18 -22.21
C ARG A 222 -15.12 -4.45 -21.83
N LEU A 223 -15.48 -4.11 -20.59
CA LEU A 223 -16.87 -4.20 -20.13
C LEU A 223 -17.70 -3.01 -20.65
N PRO A 224 -19.03 -3.19 -20.83
CA PRO A 224 -19.92 -2.08 -21.14
C PRO A 224 -19.84 -0.98 -20.08
N VAL A 225 -19.81 0.26 -20.54
CA VAL A 225 -19.88 1.45 -19.70
C VAL A 225 -21.33 1.63 -19.22
N ARG A 226 -21.55 1.78 -17.93
CA ARG A 226 -22.86 2.10 -17.36
C ARG A 226 -23.14 3.59 -17.48
N ALA A 227 -24.41 3.98 -17.41
CA ALA A 227 -24.78 5.39 -17.39
C ALA A 227 -24.06 6.12 -16.24
N GLY A 228 -23.44 7.25 -16.53
CA GLY A 228 -22.66 8.05 -15.56
C GLY A 228 -21.19 7.68 -15.46
N GLU A 229 -20.77 6.45 -15.79
CA GLU A 229 -19.36 6.04 -15.72
C GLU A 229 -18.50 6.79 -16.74
N LYS A 230 -17.30 7.18 -16.35
CA LYS A 230 -16.33 7.93 -17.17
C LYS A 230 -15.00 7.22 -17.35
N ALA A 231 -14.79 6.09 -16.67
CA ALA A 231 -13.61 5.27 -16.82
C ALA A 231 -13.97 3.83 -17.20
N PRO A 232 -13.12 3.14 -17.97
CA PRO A 232 -13.38 1.77 -18.41
C PRO A 232 -13.16 0.78 -17.28
N ARG A 233 -13.76 -0.40 -17.46
CA ARG A 233 -13.43 -1.63 -16.74
C ARG A 233 -13.04 -2.69 -17.74
N TYR A 234 -12.03 -3.49 -17.38
CA TYR A 234 -11.56 -4.59 -18.22
C TYR A 234 -11.52 -5.89 -17.43
N VAL A 235 -11.97 -6.98 -18.05
CA VAL A 235 -11.60 -8.34 -17.64
C VAL A 235 -10.34 -8.72 -18.39
N LEU A 236 -9.23 -8.86 -17.68
CA LEU A 236 -7.95 -9.27 -18.21
C LEU A 236 -7.83 -10.79 -18.09
N ASN A 237 -7.59 -11.47 -19.21
CA ASN A 237 -7.44 -12.92 -19.24
C ASN A 237 -5.96 -13.26 -19.41
N PHE A 238 -5.46 -14.08 -18.51
CA PHE A 238 -4.08 -14.53 -18.49
C PHE A 238 -3.97 -16.01 -18.82
N LYS A 239 -2.83 -16.39 -19.37
CA LYS A 239 -2.42 -17.80 -19.48
C LYS A 239 -1.31 -18.02 -18.44
N PRO A 240 -1.65 -18.32 -17.19
CA PRO A 240 -0.64 -18.44 -16.14
C PRO A 240 0.39 -19.50 -16.53
N GLY A 241 1.66 -19.16 -16.37
CA GLY A 241 2.76 -20.10 -16.56
C GLY A 241 2.74 -21.23 -15.53
N ALA A 242 3.74 -22.09 -15.57
CA ALA A 242 3.84 -23.28 -14.71
C ALA A 242 3.69 -23.02 -13.20
N GLY A 243 3.91 -21.78 -12.74
CA GLY A 243 3.86 -21.40 -11.32
C GLY A 243 2.51 -20.99 -10.77
N ARG A 244 1.44 -20.91 -11.55
CA ARG A 244 0.11 -20.43 -11.14
C ARG A 244 0.11 -19.04 -10.45
N THR A 245 1.17 -18.28 -10.58
CA THR A 245 1.34 -16.98 -9.93
C THR A 245 1.33 -15.88 -10.96
N LEU A 246 0.70 -14.76 -10.64
CA LEU A 246 0.70 -13.52 -11.41
C LEU A 246 1.03 -12.38 -10.46
N GLU A 247 1.88 -11.46 -10.90
CA GLU A 247 2.23 -10.26 -10.15
C GLU A 247 1.82 -9.00 -10.93
N ALA A 248 1.11 -8.10 -10.25
CA ALA A 248 0.79 -6.77 -10.71
C ALA A 248 1.57 -5.74 -9.90
N ARG A 249 2.12 -4.72 -10.57
CA ARG A 249 2.81 -3.56 -9.99
C ARG A 249 2.10 -2.31 -10.44
N ILE A 250 1.69 -1.49 -9.50
CA ILE A 250 0.93 -0.27 -9.77
C ILE A 250 1.68 0.91 -9.18
N ALA A 251 2.15 1.81 -10.02
CA ALA A 251 2.77 3.06 -9.63
C ALA A 251 1.85 4.24 -9.93
N PHE A 252 1.86 5.24 -9.06
CA PHE A 252 1.10 6.47 -9.21
C PHE A 252 2.00 7.69 -9.34
N SER A 253 1.44 8.76 -9.90
CA SER A 253 2.02 10.10 -9.96
C SER A 253 0.90 11.13 -9.95
N THR A 254 1.08 12.23 -9.26
CA THR A 254 0.17 13.38 -9.34
C THR A 254 0.43 14.25 -10.58
N VAL A 255 1.52 14.00 -11.30
CA VAL A 255 1.98 14.83 -12.42
C VAL A 255 1.50 14.26 -13.76
N ASP A 256 2.06 13.12 -14.17
CA ASP A 256 1.81 12.51 -15.47
C ASP A 256 2.17 11.01 -15.50
N VAL A 257 1.80 10.31 -16.59
CA VAL A 257 2.15 8.90 -16.81
C VAL A 257 3.66 8.67 -16.83
N ALA A 258 4.44 9.64 -17.32
CA ALA A 258 5.90 9.53 -17.34
C ALA A 258 6.47 9.57 -15.91
N GLY A 259 5.88 10.36 -15.00
CA GLY A 259 6.16 10.34 -13.56
C GLY A 259 5.88 8.99 -12.94
N ALA A 260 4.69 8.43 -13.20
CA ALA A 260 4.35 7.09 -12.73
C ALA A 260 5.32 6.01 -13.24
N ARG A 261 5.83 6.12 -14.48
CA ARG A 261 6.87 5.21 -15.02
C ARG A 261 8.20 5.36 -14.27
N ARG A 262 8.63 6.58 -13.95
CA ARG A 262 9.85 6.82 -13.15
C ARG A 262 9.69 6.24 -11.74
N ASN A 263 8.53 6.43 -11.13
CA ASN A 263 8.21 5.86 -9.83
C ASN A 263 8.24 4.32 -9.86
N LEU A 264 7.70 3.71 -10.93
CA LEU A 264 7.72 2.26 -11.12
C LEU A 264 9.16 1.74 -11.28
N ALA A 265 10.04 2.46 -11.98
CA ALA A 265 11.41 2.04 -12.24
C ALA A 265 12.26 1.93 -10.98
N VAL A 266 11.90 2.59 -9.87
CA VAL A 266 12.63 2.49 -8.59
C VAL A 266 12.63 1.05 -8.03
N VAL A 267 11.66 0.24 -8.42
CA VAL A 267 11.52 -1.15 -7.98
C VAL A 267 11.90 -2.16 -9.06
N ASP A 268 12.47 -1.71 -10.18
CA ASP A 268 12.95 -2.62 -11.21
C ASP A 268 14.02 -3.57 -10.65
N GLY A 269 13.93 -4.85 -11.01
CA GLY A 269 14.80 -5.90 -10.50
C GLY A 269 14.44 -6.42 -9.09
N LYS A 270 13.54 -5.78 -8.35
CA LYS A 270 13.10 -6.28 -7.05
C LYS A 270 11.94 -7.26 -7.21
N ASN A 271 11.98 -8.33 -6.43
CA ASN A 271 10.84 -9.25 -6.30
C ASN A 271 9.93 -8.87 -5.11
N PHE A 272 8.77 -9.51 -5.04
CA PHE A 272 7.78 -9.26 -3.98
C PHE A 272 8.36 -9.40 -2.57
N ALA A 273 9.16 -10.45 -2.31
CA ALA A 273 9.72 -10.70 -0.98
C ALA A 273 10.73 -9.64 -0.55
N GLN A 274 11.52 -9.13 -1.48
CA GLN A 274 12.45 -8.02 -1.21
C GLN A 274 11.72 -6.73 -0.86
N VAL A 275 10.66 -6.39 -1.61
CA VAL A 275 9.85 -5.20 -1.31
C VAL A 275 9.13 -5.33 0.03
N GLN A 276 8.60 -6.51 0.34
CA GLN A 276 7.97 -6.79 1.64
C GLN A 276 8.97 -6.62 2.80
N ALA A 277 10.18 -7.17 2.66
CA ALA A 277 11.22 -7.05 3.68
C ALA A 277 11.67 -5.59 3.88
N GLU A 278 11.79 -4.83 2.78
CA GLU A 278 12.10 -3.39 2.84
C GLU A 278 10.99 -2.59 3.54
N ALA A 279 9.72 -2.93 3.28
CA ALA A 279 8.57 -2.29 3.93
C ALA A 279 8.55 -2.57 5.44
N GLU A 280 8.77 -3.83 5.84
CA GLU A 280 8.88 -4.20 7.26
C GLU A 280 10.05 -3.48 7.96
N ALA A 281 11.21 -3.41 7.29
CA ALA A 281 12.38 -2.73 7.81
C ALA A 281 12.16 -1.23 8.04
N GLN A 282 11.43 -0.55 7.15
CA GLN A 282 11.06 0.86 7.33
C GLN A 282 10.21 1.04 8.59
N TRP A 283 9.21 0.19 8.80
CA TRP A 283 8.39 0.19 10.01
C TRP A 283 9.21 -0.11 11.26
N GLN A 284 10.07 -1.14 11.23
CA GLN A 284 10.94 -1.48 12.35
C GLN A 284 11.81 -0.29 12.76
N ASN A 285 12.41 0.40 11.80
CA ASN A 285 13.27 1.56 12.05
C ASN A 285 12.49 2.73 12.66
N LEU A 286 11.27 2.98 12.20
CA LEU A 286 10.42 4.05 12.71
C LEU A 286 9.92 3.75 14.12
N LEU A 287 9.39 2.55 14.33
CA LEU A 287 8.88 2.11 15.64
C LEU A 287 9.98 2.05 16.71
N ALA A 288 11.23 1.77 16.30
CA ALA A 288 12.37 1.70 17.21
C ALA A 288 12.76 3.05 17.83
N ARG A 289 12.25 4.16 17.32
CA ARG A 289 12.47 5.50 17.90
C ARG A 289 11.70 5.70 19.21
N ALA A 290 10.64 4.92 19.45
CA ALA A 290 9.89 4.96 20.72
C ALA A 290 9.79 3.56 21.30
N ARG A 291 10.56 3.29 22.36
CA ARG A 291 10.58 1.97 23.02
C ARG A 291 9.89 2.07 24.39
N ILE A 292 9.04 1.07 24.67
CA ILE A 292 8.40 0.93 25.95
C ILE A 292 8.67 -0.45 26.56
N GLU A 293 8.81 -0.48 27.89
CA GLU A 293 8.80 -1.72 28.65
C GLU A 293 7.42 -1.90 29.27
N ALA A 294 6.67 -2.87 28.74
CA ALA A 294 5.28 -3.11 29.13
C ALA A 294 4.88 -4.55 28.81
N PRO A 295 3.80 -5.08 29.42
CA PRO A 295 3.20 -6.34 29.03
C PRO A 295 2.81 -6.35 27.53
N VAL A 296 2.81 -7.55 26.90
CA VAL A 296 2.56 -7.73 25.46
C VAL A 296 1.30 -7.00 24.98
N ARG A 297 0.21 -7.05 25.76
CA ARG A 297 -1.05 -6.36 25.41
C ARG A 297 -0.85 -4.84 25.29
N GLN A 298 -0.12 -4.24 26.20
CA GLN A 298 0.15 -2.79 26.17
C GLN A 298 1.12 -2.43 25.04
N LYS A 299 2.15 -3.24 24.80
CA LYS A 299 3.02 -3.08 23.60
C LYS A 299 2.20 -3.12 22.32
N ARG A 300 1.25 -4.06 22.18
CA ARG A 300 0.37 -4.13 21.02
C ARG A 300 -0.44 -2.85 20.83
N ILE A 301 -1.08 -2.35 21.86
CA ILE A 301 -1.85 -1.09 21.80
C ILE A 301 -0.94 0.07 21.39
N PHE A 302 0.22 0.20 22.04
CA PHE A 302 1.15 1.30 21.81
C PHE A 302 1.71 1.28 20.38
N TYR A 303 2.29 0.16 19.95
CA TYR A 303 2.92 0.08 18.63
C TYR A 303 1.90 0.10 17.49
N THR A 304 0.67 -0.38 17.69
CA THR A 304 -0.40 -0.22 16.70
C THR A 304 -0.86 1.24 16.61
N ALA A 305 -1.02 1.94 17.72
CA ALA A 305 -1.33 3.36 17.71
C ALA A 305 -0.21 4.18 17.00
N LEU A 306 1.05 3.85 17.29
CA LEU A 306 2.19 4.48 16.65
C LEU A 306 2.24 4.18 15.14
N TYR A 307 1.94 2.95 14.72
CA TYR A 307 1.80 2.56 13.33
C TYR A 307 0.74 3.42 12.61
N HIS A 308 -0.48 3.53 13.18
CA HIS A 308 -1.53 4.37 12.59
C HIS A 308 -1.14 5.85 12.51
N ALA A 309 -0.40 6.36 13.47
CA ALA A 309 0.07 7.74 13.49
C ALA A 309 1.04 8.08 12.35
N PHE A 310 1.65 7.07 11.70
CA PHE A 310 2.64 7.24 10.66
C PHE A 310 2.23 6.70 9.28
N ILE A 311 0.99 6.23 9.13
CA ILE A 311 0.46 5.89 7.80
C ILE A 311 0.25 7.17 6.98
N HIS A 312 -0.28 8.21 7.61
CA HIS A 312 -0.52 9.52 7.00
C HIS A 312 0.18 10.65 7.78
N PRO A 313 0.40 11.81 7.13
CA PRO A 313 0.06 12.19 5.75
C PRO A 313 0.88 11.41 4.71
N SER A 314 0.39 11.36 3.46
CA SER A 314 1.11 10.71 2.36
C SER A 314 2.04 11.67 1.66
N ASP A 315 3.29 11.29 1.42
CA ASP A 315 4.18 12.00 0.49
C ASP A 315 3.80 11.65 -0.95
N ILE A 316 3.25 12.63 -1.67
CA ILE A 316 2.75 12.47 -3.04
C ILE A 316 3.70 13.01 -4.11
N ALA A 317 4.93 13.41 -3.75
CA ALA A 317 5.92 13.80 -4.72
C ALA A 317 6.44 12.59 -5.50
N ASP A 318 6.69 12.76 -6.80
CA ASP A 318 7.37 11.76 -7.63
C ASP A 318 8.83 11.58 -7.16
N VAL A 319 9.49 10.52 -7.61
CA VAL A 319 10.89 10.23 -7.25
C VAL A 319 11.86 11.36 -7.68
N ASP A 320 11.49 12.14 -8.70
CA ASP A 320 12.24 13.32 -9.16
C ASP A 320 11.84 14.60 -8.42
N GLY A 321 11.00 14.50 -7.39
CA GLY A 321 10.53 15.62 -6.56
C GLY A 321 9.43 16.47 -7.19
N ARG A 322 8.93 16.14 -8.38
CA ARG A 322 7.79 16.86 -8.97
C ARG A 322 6.49 16.46 -8.31
N VAL A 323 5.58 17.41 -8.19
CA VAL A 323 4.25 17.19 -7.62
C VAL A 323 3.25 18.17 -8.24
N ARG A 324 1.98 17.80 -8.31
CA ARG A 324 0.90 18.72 -8.65
C ARG A 324 0.36 19.35 -7.38
N GLY A 325 0.46 20.68 -7.30
CA GLY A 325 -0.07 21.47 -6.19
C GLY A 325 -1.60 21.59 -6.23
N PRO A 326 -2.20 22.17 -5.20
CA PRO A 326 -3.65 22.35 -5.09
C PRO A 326 -4.22 23.33 -6.14
N ASP A 327 -3.39 24.21 -6.70
CA ASP A 327 -3.74 25.10 -7.82
C ASP A 327 -3.67 24.42 -9.20
N GLY A 328 -3.37 23.11 -9.23
CA GLY A 328 -3.24 22.31 -10.44
C GLY A 328 -1.90 22.45 -11.17
N LYS A 329 -1.00 23.33 -10.71
CA LYS A 329 0.32 23.51 -11.31
C LYS A 329 1.30 22.44 -10.84
N VAL A 330 2.21 22.05 -11.71
CA VAL A 330 3.33 21.19 -11.37
C VAL A 330 4.45 22.03 -10.79
N LEU A 331 4.90 21.65 -9.61
CA LEU A 331 5.98 22.32 -8.88
C LEU A 331 7.06 21.30 -8.47
N GLN A 332 8.21 21.79 -8.06
CA GLN A 332 9.26 21.00 -7.42
C GLN A 332 9.03 21.05 -5.91
N ALA A 333 8.81 19.88 -5.30
CA ALA A 333 8.57 19.78 -3.87
C ALA A 333 9.80 20.27 -3.06
N PRO A 334 9.62 21.13 -2.07
CA PRO A 334 10.72 21.57 -1.21
C PRO A 334 11.35 20.40 -0.47
N GLY A 335 12.64 20.15 -0.70
CA GLY A 335 13.34 18.98 -0.12
C GLY A 335 12.95 17.64 -0.75
N GLY A 336 12.23 17.62 -1.86
CA GLY A 336 11.80 16.43 -2.59
C GLY A 336 10.62 15.69 -1.97
N VAL A 337 9.94 16.28 -0.98
CA VAL A 337 8.81 15.71 -0.23
C VAL A 337 7.63 16.68 -0.26
N TYR A 338 6.43 16.18 -0.51
CA TYR A 338 5.20 16.96 -0.45
C TYR A 338 4.08 16.14 0.19
N TYR A 339 3.75 16.48 1.42
CA TYR A 339 2.72 15.80 2.19
C TYR A 339 1.32 16.26 1.81
N SER A 340 0.44 15.30 1.56
CA SER A 340 -0.98 15.48 1.28
C SER A 340 -1.83 14.57 2.17
N THR A 341 -3.14 14.55 1.96
CA THR A 341 -4.09 13.80 2.81
C THR A 341 -4.08 14.27 4.27
N LEU A 342 -3.82 15.58 4.45
CA LEU A 342 -3.76 16.22 5.77
C LEU A 342 -5.19 16.54 6.25
N SER A 343 -5.68 15.79 7.23
CA SER A 343 -6.87 16.16 7.97
C SER A 343 -6.48 16.89 9.26
N LEU A 344 -6.28 18.20 9.17
CA LEU A 344 -5.88 19.01 10.32
C LEU A 344 -6.93 19.00 11.45
N TRP A 345 -8.20 18.80 11.10
CA TRP A 345 -9.28 18.65 12.07
C TRP A 345 -9.07 17.45 13.00
N ASP A 346 -8.54 16.32 12.46
CA ASP A 346 -8.23 15.13 13.24
C ASP A 346 -6.90 15.26 13.99
N THR A 347 -5.88 15.86 13.35
CA THR A 347 -4.48 15.75 13.81
C THR A 347 -4.02 16.87 14.72
N PHE A 348 -4.75 18.00 14.81
CA PHE A 348 -4.30 19.21 15.53
C PHE A 348 -4.08 19.00 17.03
N ARG A 349 -4.81 18.09 17.67
CA ARG A 349 -4.79 17.95 19.13
C ARG A 349 -3.46 17.46 19.67
N THR A 350 -2.93 16.36 19.13
CA THR A 350 -1.74 15.71 19.70
C THR A 350 -0.73 15.26 18.65
N LEU A 351 -1.14 14.89 17.45
CA LEU A 351 -0.25 14.29 16.46
C LEU A 351 0.87 15.24 16.05
N HIS A 352 0.55 16.50 15.75
CA HIS A 352 1.58 17.49 15.38
C HIS A 352 2.52 17.82 16.54
N SER A 353 2.01 17.86 17.77
CA SER A 353 2.83 18.02 18.96
C SER A 353 3.76 16.82 19.20
N PHE A 354 3.26 15.61 18.92
CA PHE A 354 4.07 14.40 18.94
C PHE A 354 5.17 14.43 17.86
N TYR A 355 4.85 14.85 16.64
CA TYR A 355 5.84 15.01 15.59
C TYR A 355 6.92 16.03 15.95
N LEU A 356 6.55 17.18 16.52
CA LEU A 356 7.52 18.17 17.00
C LEU A 356 8.49 17.60 18.02
N LEU A 357 8.00 16.75 18.94
CA LEU A 357 8.80 16.13 19.98
C LEU A 357 9.70 15.00 19.45
N ALA A 358 9.14 14.10 18.67
CA ALA A 358 9.79 12.84 18.29
C ALA A 358 10.39 12.87 16.87
N HIS A 359 9.88 13.75 15.98
CA HIS A 359 10.20 13.80 14.55
C HIS A 359 10.15 15.25 14.03
N PRO A 360 10.94 16.18 14.56
CA PRO A 360 10.86 17.61 14.20
C PRO A 360 11.12 17.88 12.71
N GLU A 361 11.94 17.04 12.05
CA GLU A 361 12.17 17.10 10.62
C GLU A 361 10.89 16.82 9.82
N LEU A 362 10.12 15.83 10.23
CA LEU A 362 8.82 15.48 9.61
C LEU A 362 7.83 16.64 9.77
N GLN A 363 7.69 17.18 10.97
CA GLN A 363 6.76 18.29 11.20
C GLN A 363 7.12 19.52 10.37
N ARG A 364 8.40 19.83 10.22
CA ARG A 364 8.86 20.90 9.35
C ARG A 364 8.45 20.68 7.89
N ASP A 365 8.60 19.46 7.38
CA ASP A 365 8.29 19.15 5.99
C ASP A 365 6.76 19.08 5.76
N VAL A 366 5.97 18.66 6.77
CA VAL A 366 4.51 18.79 6.76
C VAL A 366 4.09 20.26 6.64
N VAL A 367 4.67 21.15 7.46
CA VAL A 367 4.37 22.60 7.41
C VAL A 367 4.77 23.23 6.07
N ARG A 368 5.86 22.76 5.45
CA ARG A 368 6.28 23.25 4.11
C ARG A 368 5.35 22.81 2.99
N SER A 369 4.54 21.76 3.23
CA SER A 369 3.59 21.22 2.25
C SER A 369 2.22 21.91 2.32
N LEU A 370 1.95 22.69 3.37
CA LEU A 370 0.73 23.50 3.55
C LEU A 370 0.87 24.85 2.85
#